data_759d073ebe15385a0fcd342f1d55a80b
#
_entry.id   759d073ebe15385a0fcd342f1d55a80b
#
_cell.length_a   1.000
_cell.length_b   1.000
_cell.length_c   1.000
_cell.angle_alpha   90.00
_cell.angle_beta   90.00
_cell.angle_gamma   90.00
#
_symmetry.space_group_name_H-M   'P 1'
#
loop_
_entity.id
_entity.type
_entity.pdbx_description
1 polymer ?
#
loop_
_entity_poly.entity_id
_entity_poly.type
_entity_poly.pdbx_seq_one_letter_code
_entity_poly.pdbx_strand_id
1 'polypeptide(L)'
;KQSIQKQILGQVKSVFYLGEDHILNAGIEYQYNHLESPHHIDGDRASVYTLAAYIQEEWTARENLVLTAGVRGTQHKETGLNFSPKISGLYKPGEHINLRASYALGYKAPTIKELYYNYTGVIGGGALTAYHGNTDLKAQTSQYASIGIEYVGQKFQASLTGYMNYLHNMIELVEISVTPDEKFLEVEKSKQYKNLTKARIYGMDFTFNYRPAKSLSLAGGYSYADPKAQYPNKGIN
;
A
#
# COMPACT_ATOMS: atom_id res chain seq x y z
N LYS A 1 28.29 15.68 -3.99
CA LYS A 1 28.35 14.63 -2.92
C LYS A 1 27.30 13.56 -3.23
N GLN A 2 27.60 12.29 -2.97
CA GLN A 2 26.75 11.14 -3.25
C GLN A 2 25.70 10.98 -2.16
N SER A 3 24.44 10.66 -2.51
CA SER A 3 23.43 10.30 -1.52
C SER A 3 23.67 8.87 -1.01
N ILE A 4 23.55 8.65 0.30
CA ILE A 4 23.74 7.37 0.96
C ILE A 4 22.45 6.98 1.68
N GLN A 5 21.89 5.86 1.31
CA GLN A 5 20.72 5.28 1.98
C GLN A 5 21.12 4.02 2.74
N LYS A 6 20.71 3.94 4.01
CA LYS A 6 20.89 2.77 4.86
C LYS A 6 19.55 2.31 5.40
N GLN A 7 19.34 1.02 5.40
CA GLN A 7 18.14 0.38 5.96
C GLN A 7 18.56 -0.79 6.86
N ILE A 8 17.96 -0.85 8.03
CA ILE A 8 18.07 -2.00 8.94
C ILE A 8 16.67 -2.55 9.15
N LEU A 9 16.49 -3.83 8.92
CA LEU A 9 15.24 -4.56 9.15
C LEU A 9 15.51 -5.74 10.07
N GLY A 10 14.82 -5.79 11.20
CA GLY A 10 14.78 -6.93 12.12
C GLY A 10 13.35 -7.46 12.21
N GLN A 11 13.17 -8.78 12.09
CA GLN A 11 11.85 -9.39 12.14
C GLN A 11 11.91 -10.73 12.86
N VAL A 12 10.92 -10.95 13.75
CA VAL A 12 10.67 -12.26 14.38
C VAL A 12 9.25 -12.66 14.04
N LYS A 13 9.08 -13.87 13.54
CA LYS A 13 7.79 -14.49 13.21
C LYS A 13 7.66 -15.82 13.90
N SER A 14 6.46 -16.11 14.40
CA SER A 14 6.12 -17.39 15.01
C SER A 14 4.79 -17.88 14.47
N VAL A 15 4.70 -19.18 14.28
CA VAL A 15 3.48 -19.88 13.86
C VAL A 15 3.17 -20.93 14.93
N PHE A 16 1.95 -20.90 15.45
CA PHE A 16 1.47 -21.82 16.44
C PHE A 16 0.29 -22.61 15.86
N TYR A 17 0.37 -23.91 15.92
CA TYR A 17 -0.71 -24.83 15.55
C TYR A 17 -1.47 -25.18 16.83
N LEU A 18 -2.70 -24.70 16.97
CA LEU A 18 -3.54 -24.87 18.14
C LEU A 18 -4.65 -25.87 17.81
N GLY A 19 -4.36 -27.17 17.99
CA GLY A 19 -5.21 -28.24 17.52
C GLY A 19 -5.12 -28.42 15.99
N GLU A 20 -6.17 -28.99 15.38
CA GLU A 20 -6.24 -29.27 13.95
C GLU A 20 -6.84 -28.12 13.14
N ASP A 21 -7.61 -27.24 13.80
CA ASP A 21 -8.43 -26.24 13.14
C ASP A 21 -7.90 -24.80 13.23
N HIS A 22 -6.89 -24.53 14.05
CA HIS A 22 -6.42 -23.19 14.33
C HIS A 22 -4.93 -23.00 14.04
N ILE A 23 -4.60 -22.00 13.23
CA ILE A 23 -3.21 -21.60 12.96
C ILE A 23 -3.08 -20.12 13.38
N LEU A 24 -2.27 -19.88 14.41
CA LEU A 24 -2.00 -18.54 14.92
C LEU A 24 -0.62 -18.07 14.43
N ASN A 25 -0.59 -16.96 13.72
CA ASN A 25 0.61 -16.28 13.28
C ASN A 25 0.81 -15.01 14.10
N ALA A 26 1.97 -14.83 14.69
CA ALA A 26 2.32 -13.61 15.41
C ALA A 26 3.73 -13.17 15.05
N GLY A 27 3.99 -11.87 15.11
CA GLY A 27 5.32 -11.37 14.84
C GLY A 27 5.52 -9.93 15.26
N ILE A 28 6.79 -9.56 15.37
CA ILE A 28 7.27 -8.21 15.60
C ILE A 28 8.26 -7.85 14.49
N GLU A 29 8.28 -6.56 14.14
CA GLU A 29 9.15 -6.04 13.09
C GLU A 29 9.66 -4.66 13.51
N TYR A 30 10.95 -4.46 13.35
CA TYR A 30 11.59 -3.16 13.51
C TYR A 30 12.29 -2.78 12.23
N GLN A 31 12.01 -1.58 11.72
CA GLN A 31 12.67 -1.02 10.55
C GLN A 31 13.23 0.35 10.88
N TYR A 32 14.49 0.56 10.53
CA TYR A 32 15.17 1.86 10.61
C TYR A 32 15.66 2.24 9.22
N ASN A 33 15.28 3.44 8.76
CA ASN A 33 15.71 4.01 7.49
C ASN A 33 16.49 5.30 7.78
N HIS A 34 17.64 5.44 7.14
CA HIS A 34 18.51 6.61 7.21
C HIS A 34 18.89 7.04 5.79
N LEU A 35 18.81 8.33 5.54
CA LEU A 35 19.19 8.93 4.27
C LEU A 35 20.09 10.13 4.52
N GLU A 36 21.32 10.09 3.98
CA GLU A 36 22.21 11.23 3.86
C GLU A 36 22.13 11.78 2.45
N SER A 37 21.77 13.04 2.29
CA SER A 37 21.64 13.68 0.99
C SER A 37 21.86 15.19 1.10
N PRO A 38 23.14 15.63 1.08
CA PRO A 38 23.53 17.02 1.36
C PRO A 38 22.93 18.08 0.42
N HIS A 39 22.37 17.68 -0.71
CA HIS A 39 21.76 18.59 -1.67
C HIS A 39 20.22 18.50 -1.74
N HIS A 40 19.62 17.60 -0.96
CA HIS A 40 18.19 17.34 -1.03
C HIS A 40 17.48 17.39 0.32
N ILE A 41 18.23 17.45 1.42
CA ILE A 41 17.68 17.44 2.79
C ILE A 41 18.34 18.54 3.61
N ASP A 42 17.52 19.35 4.26
CA ASP A 42 18.01 20.34 5.23
C ASP A 42 18.72 19.64 6.39
N GLY A 43 19.95 20.05 6.70
CA GLY A 43 20.80 19.39 7.68
C GLY A 43 21.45 18.09 7.18
N ASP A 44 21.48 17.88 5.85
CA ASP A 44 22.20 16.83 5.13
C ASP A 44 21.71 15.39 5.37
N ARG A 45 20.89 15.12 6.37
CA ARG A 45 20.45 13.77 6.73
C ARG A 45 19.10 13.72 7.44
N ALA A 46 18.39 12.63 7.26
CA ALA A 46 17.15 12.33 7.99
C ALA A 46 17.04 10.84 8.30
N SER A 47 16.29 10.50 9.35
CA SER A 47 16.03 9.13 9.72
C SER A 47 14.63 8.94 10.28
N VAL A 48 14.02 7.80 9.95
CA VAL A 48 12.74 7.36 10.49
C VAL A 48 12.84 5.92 10.97
N TYR A 49 12.07 5.57 11.99
CA TYR A 49 11.91 4.19 12.43
C TYR A 49 10.44 3.79 12.41
N THR A 50 10.20 2.51 12.25
CA THR A 50 8.90 1.87 12.33
C THR A 50 9.03 0.62 13.20
N LEU A 51 8.17 0.51 14.22
CA LEU A 51 8.00 -0.70 15.02
C LEU A 51 6.61 -1.24 14.78
N ALA A 52 6.47 -2.52 14.49
CA ALA A 52 5.18 -3.14 14.28
C ALA A 52 5.07 -4.47 15.00
N ALA A 53 3.88 -4.78 15.46
CA ALA A 53 3.50 -6.10 15.97
C ALA A 53 2.19 -6.52 15.32
N TYR A 54 2.05 -7.81 15.05
CA TYR A 54 0.84 -8.36 14.47
C TYR A 54 0.49 -9.72 15.06
N ILE A 55 -0.79 -10.01 15.00
CA ILE A 55 -1.37 -11.31 15.28
C ILE A 55 -2.44 -11.62 14.24
N GLN A 56 -2.49 -12.84 13.76
CA GLN A 56 -3.46 -13.32 12.78
C GLN A 56 -3.80 -14.75 13.08
N GLU A 57 -5.07 -15.06 13.10
CA GLU A 57 -5.60 -16.40 13.22
C GLU A 57 -6.24 -16.84 11.90
N GLU A 58 -5.99 -18.08 11.51
CA GLU A 58 -6.72 -18.81 10.49
C GLU A 58 -7.44 -19.97 11.20
N TRP A 59 -8.76 -19.98 11.07
CA TRP A 59 -9.64 -20.95 11.68
C TRP A 59 -10.39 -21.75 10.62
N THR A 60 -10.18 -23.06 10.60
CA THR A 60 -10.97 -24.01 9.82
C THR A 60 -12.28 -24.29 10.54
N ALA A 61 -13.25 -23.38 10.41
CA ALA A 61 -14.52 -23.44 11.11
C ALA A 61 -15.37 -24.65 10.70
N ARG A 62 -15.16 -25.14 9.46
CA ARG A 62 -15.74 -26.40 8.89
C ARG A 62 -14.81 -26.86 7.78
N GLU A 63 -14.94 -28.11 7.33
CA GLU A 63 -14.18 -28.68 6.19
C GLU A 63 -14.25 -27.81 4.94
N ASN A 64 -15.34 -27.09 4.75
CA ASN A 64 -15.57 -26.22 3.60
C ASN A 64 -15.55 -24.72 3.93
N LEU A 65 -15.19 -24.30 5.16
CA LEU A 65 -15.19 -22.90 5.59
C LEU A 65 -13.93 -22.56 6.39
N VAL A 66 -13.08 -21.72 5.82
CA VAL A 66 -11.91 -21.15 6.50
C VAL A 66 -12.11 -19.67 6.71
N LEU A 67 -11.92 -19.21 7.93
CA LEU A 67 -12.00 -17.81 8.31
C LEU A 67 -10.61 -17.33 8.74
N THR A 68 -10.24 -16.12 8.35
CA THR A 68 -9.00 -15.50 8.80
C THR A 68 -9.30 -14.14 9.40
N ALA A 69 -8.79 -13.86 10.59
CA ALA A 69 -8.86 -12.54 11.21
C ALA A 69 -7.48 -12.14 11.74
N GLY A 70 -7.13 -10.86 11.66
CA GLY A 70 -5.86 -10.39 12.17
C GLY A 70 -5.82 -8.89 12.35
N VAL A 71 -4.85 -8.44 13.14
CA VAL A 71 -4.56 -7.03 13.34
C VAL A 71 -3.06 -6.79 13.39
N ARG A 72 -2.63 -5.70 12.79
CA ARG A 72 -1.27 -5.18 12.88
C ARG A 72 -1.31 -3.79 13.52
N GLY A 73 -0.57 -3.60 14.62
CA GLY A 73 -0.25 -2.29 15.17
C GLY A 73 1.09 -1.82 14.62
N THR A 74 1.17 -0.59 14.15
CA THR A 74 2.39 0.00 13.60
C THR A 74 2.63 1.36 14.23
N GLN A 75 3.75 1.51 14.95
CA GLN A 75 4.25 2.77 15.48
C GLN A 75 5.30 3.32 14.53
N HIS A 76 5.03 4.47 13.93
CA HIS A 76 5.99 5.19 13.08
C HIS A 76 6.44 6.47 13.78
N LYS A 77 7.70 6.86 13.59
CA LYS A 77 8.31 8.02 14.24
C LYS A 77 7.48 9.29 14.11
N GLU A 78 6.99 9.61 12.91
CA GLU A 78 6.33 10.87 12.61
C GLU A 78 4.79 10.80 12.66
N THR A 79 4.21 9.64 12.34
CA THR A 79 2.74 9.52 12.24
C THR A 79 2.09 8.78 13.41
N GLY A 80 2.89 8.36 14.40
CA GLY A 80 2.39 7.70 15.61
C GLY A 80 1.88 6.29 15.40
N LEU A 81 0.96 5.84 16.26
CA LEU A 81 0.42 4.49 16.28
C LEU A 81 -0.80 4.36 15.35
N ASN A 82 -0.79 3.32 14.53
CA ASN A 82 -1.87 3.00 13.59
C ASN A 82 -2.19 1.51 13.65
N PHE A 83 -3.48 1.16 13.43
CA PHE A 83 -3.95 -0.21 13.40
C PHE A 83 -4.50 -0.58 12.03
N SER A 84 -4.14 -1.76 11.56
CA SER A 84 -4.56 -2.35 10.29
C SER A 84 -5.20 -3.72 10.54
N PRO A 85 -6.49 -3.77 10.89
CA PRO A 85 -7.24 -5.01 11.00
C PRO A 85 -7.56 -5.58 9.62
N LYS A 86 -7.69 -6.91 9.54
CA LYS A 86 -8.20 -7.62 8.37
C LYS A 86 -9.08 -8.79 8.77
N ILE A 87 -10.05 -9.10 7.93
CA ILE A 87 -10.86 -10.31 8.00
C ILE A 87 -11.06 -10.86 6.59
N SER A 88 -11.05 -12.17 6.45
CA SER A 88 -11.36 -12.84 5.19
C SER A 88 -12.00 -14.20 5.43
N GLY A 89 -12.73 -14.67 4.43
CA GLY A 89 -13.34 -15.99 4.44
C GLY A 89 -13.16 -16.68 3.09
N LEU A 90 -12.96 -17.99 3.15
CA LEU A 90 -12.98 -18.92 2.02
C LEU A 90 -14.08 -19.95 2.29
N TYR A 91 -15.09 -19.97 1.41
CA TYR A 91 -16.16 -20.96 1.45
C TYR A 91 -16.12 -21.83 0.18
N LYS A 92 -16.14 -23.14 0.38
CA LYS A 92 -16.12 -24.16 -0.68
C LYS A 92 -17.46 -24.89 -0.72
N PRO A 93 -18.48 -24.39 -1.45
CA PRO A 93 -19.79 -25.02 -1.53
C PRO A 93 -19.78 -26.41 -2.20
N GLY A 94 -18.69 -26.75 -2.88
CA GLY A 94 -18.47 -28.04 -3.54
C GLY A 94 -17.01 -28.19 -3.96
N GLU A 95 -16.71 -29.28 -4.65
CA GLU A 95 -15.33 -29.66 -5.01
C GLU A 95 -14.62 -28.70 -5.97
N HIS A 96 -15.38 -27.93 -6.75
CA HIS A 96 -14.84 -27.13 -7.84
C HIS A 96 -15.00 -25.62 -7.64
N ILE A 97 -15.74 -25.17 -6.63
CA ILE A 97 -16.05 -23.77 -6.45
C ILE A 97 -15.41 -23.27 -5.13
N ASN A 98 -14.66 -22.17 -5.25
CA ASN A 98 -14.15 -21.41 -4.11
C ASN A 98 -14.78 -20.02 -4.13
N LEU A 99 -15.45 -19.63 -3.05
CA LEU A 99 -15.94 -18.28 -2.83
C LEU A 99 -15.04 -17.61 -1.78
N ARG A 100 -14.55 -16.42 -2.12
CA ARG A 100 -13.66 -15.63 -1.24
C ARG A 100 -14.27 -14.27 -0.99
N ALA A 101 -14.16 -13.79 0.24
CA ALA A 101 -14.48 -12.43 0.60
C ALA A 101 -13.41 -11.91 1.55
N SER A 102 -13.04 -10.63 1.42
CA SER A 102 -12.08 -10.01 2.33
C SER A 102 -12.39 -8.55 2.58
N TYR A 103 -12.03 -8.09 3.78
CA TYR A 103 -12.01 -6.69 4.16
C TYR A 103 -10.75 -6.41 4.95
N ALA A 104 -10.05 -5.32 4.62
CA ALA A 104 -8.81 -4.94 5.29
C ALA A 104 -8.66 -3.41 5.36
N LEU A 105 -8.13 -2.93 6.47
CA LEU A 105 -7.61 -1.57 6.57
C LEU A 105 -6.11 -1.58 6.28
N GLY A 106 -5.68 -0.70 5.38
CA GLY A 106 -4.28 -0.52 5.03
C GLY A 106 -3.70 0.76 5.63
N TYR A 107 -2.40 0.77 5.80
CA TYR A 107 -1.63 1.88 6.34
C TYR A 107 -0.33 2.04 5.55
N LYS A 108 0.01 3.28 5.19
CA LYS A 108 1.30 3.66 4.59
C LYS A 108 1.82 4.91 5.28
N ALA A 109 2.96 4.82 5.96
CA ALA A 109 3.67 5.98 6.49
C ALA A 109 4.30 6.81 5.36
N PRO A 110 4.46 8.12 5.55
CA PRO A 110 5.26 8.94 4.66
C PRO A 110 6.72 8.46 4.62
N THR A 111 7.33 8.54 3.46
CA THR A 111 8.76 8.24 3.28
C THR A 111 9.63 9.41 3.73
N ILE A 112 10.94 9.15 3.96
CA ILE A 112 11.92 10.22 4.27
C ILE A 112 11.89 11.32 3.21
N LYS A 113 11.72 10.95 1.93
CA LYS A 113 11.66 11.93 0.83
C LYS A 113 10.42 12.81 0.94
N GLU A 114 9.27 12.22 1.20
CA GLU A 114 8.01 12.95 1.33
C GLU A 114 8.02 13.89 2.53
N LEU A 115 8.76 13.56 3.59
CA LEU A 115 8.86 14.35 4.82
C LEU A 115 9.90 15.47 4.75
N TYR A 116 11.11 15.16 4.23
CA TYR A 116 12.30 15.97 4.50
C TYR A 116 13.03 16.48 3.26
N TYR A 117 12.61 16.15 2.02
CA TYR A 117 13.25 16.71 0.84
C TYR A 117 13.01 18.22 0.76
N ASN A 118 14.08 18.94 0.53
CA ASN A 118 14.06 20.38 0.29
C ASN A 118 15.22 20.71 -0.67
N TYR A 119 14.91 20.85 -1.96
CA TYR A 119 15.94 21.13 -2.97
C TYR A 119 15.33 21.79 -4.20
N THR A 120 16.21 22.43 -4.97
CA THR A 120 15.87 22.99 -6.27
C THR A 120 16.61 22.25 -7.35
N GLY A 121 15.92 21.88 -8.43
CA GLY A 121 16.46 21.11 -9.54
C GLY A 121 15.88 21.57 -10.87
N VAL A 122 16.62 21.32 -11.95
CA VAL A 122 16.16 21.59 -13.32
C VAL A 122 15.45 20.35 -13.85
N ILE A 123 14.19 20.52 -14.27
CA ILE A 123 13.42 19.47 -14.96
C ILE A 123 13.46 19.72 -16.46
N GLY A 124 13.22 18.64 -17.25
CA GLY A 124 13.22 18.69 -18.71
C GLY A 124 12.54 19.94 -19.29
N GLY A 125 13.28 20.68 -20.11
CA GLY A 125 12.90 21.99 -20.64
C GLY A 125 13.61 23.18 -19.98
N GLY A 126 14.47 22.97 -18.98
CA GLY A 126 15.31 24.02 -18.38
C GLY A 126 14.66 24.80 -17.21
N ALA A 127 13.39 24.52 -16.87
CA ALA A 127 12.68 25.20 -15.79
C ALA A 127 13.24 24.83 -14.41
N LEU A 128 13.64 25.80 -13.61
CA LEU A 128 14.10 25.62 -12.24
C LEU A 128 12.87 25.35 -11.33
N THR A 129 12.85 24.19 -10.68
CA THR A 129 11.71 23.75 -9.84
C THR A 129 12.18 23.46 -8.43
N ALA A 130 11.52 24.07 -7.45
CA ALA A 130 11.72 23.77 -6.02
C ALA A 130 10.83 22.58 -5.58
N TYR A 131 11.37 21.74 -4.72
CA TYR A 131 10.70 20.56 -4.14
C TYR A 131 10.75 20.63 -2.63
N HIS A 132 9.61 20.55 -1.99
CA HIS A 132 9.47 20.61 -0.55
C HIS A 132 8.84 19.34 0.00
N GLY A 133 9.50 18.70 0.95
CA GLY A 133 8.89 17.74 1.86
C GLY A 133 7.88 18.44 2.77
N ASN A 134 7.21 17.64 3.58
CA ASN A 134 6.25 18.17 4.55
C ASN A 134 6.20 17.25 5.77
N THR A 135 6.67 17.77 6.90
CA THR A 135 6.68 17.05 8.19
C THR A 135 5.29 16.92 8.82
N ASP A 136 4.29 17.71 8.34
CA ASP A 136 2.90 17.64 8.81
C ASP A 136 2.07 16.56 8.08
N LEU A 137 2.70 15.76 7.20
CA LEU A 137 2.02 14.69 6.49
C LEU A 137 1.44 13.66 7.45
N LYS A 138 0.17 13.37 7.25
CA LYS A 138 -0.52 12.25 7.89
C LYS A 138 -0.27 10.97 7.12
N ALA A 139 -0.30 9.83 7.81
CA ALA A 139 -0.27 8.53 7.16
C ALA A 139 -1.44 8.38 6.18
N GLN A 140 -1.15 7.77 5.05
CA GLN A 140 -2.17 7.33 4.11
C GLN A 140 -2.82 6.06 4.66
N THR A 141 -4.15 6.02 4.66
CA THR A 141 -4.92 4.83 5.05
C THR A 141 -5.80 4.38 3.90
N SER A 142 -6.14 3.10 3.88
CA SER A 142 -7.03 2.53 2.88
C SER A 142 -8.05 1.59 3.52
N GLN A 143 -9.23 1.49 2.87
CA GLN A 143 -10.25 0.50 3.15
C GLN A 143 -10.42 -0.34 1.89
N TYR A 144 -10.02 -1.59 1.96
CA TYR A 144 -10.10 -2.52 0.85
C TYR A 144 -11.15 -3.58 1.14
N ALA A 145 -12.04 -3.82 0.18
CA ALA A 145 -12.96 -4.95 0.20
C ALA A 145 -12.94 -5.67 -1.15
N SER A 146 -13.02 -6.99 -1.11
CA SER A 146 -13.12 -7.81 -2.32
C SER A 146 -14.05 -8.99 -2.13
N ILE A 147 -14.63 -9.43 -3.24
CA ILE A 147 -15.38 -10.68 -3.35
C ILE A 147 -14.94 -11.38 -4.64
N GLY A 148 -14.73 -12.67 -4.56
CA GLY A 148 -14.27 -13.47 -5.70
C GLY A 148 -14.91 -14.84 -5.75
N ILE A 149 -15.05 -15.35 -6.97
CA ILE A 149 -15.42 -16.72 -7.27
C ILE A 149 -14.32 -17.36 -8.12
N GLU A 150 -13.93 -18.56 -7.77
CA GLU A 150 -12.94 -19.35 -8.48
C GLU A 150 -13.52 -20.73 -8.79
N TYR A 151 -13.41 -21.15 -10.02
CA TYR A 151 -13.68 -22.51 -10.45
C TYR A 151 -12.37 -23.28 -10.65
N VAL A 152 -12.24 -24.44 -10.02
CA VAL A 152 -11.04 -25.30 -10.09
C VAL A 152 -11.44 -26.68 -10.57
N GLY A 153 -11.33 -26.91 -11.88
CA GLY A 153 -11.53 -28.22 -12.51
C GLY A 153 -10.20 -28.83 -12.96
N GLN A 154 -10.24 -30.09 -13.41
CA GLN A 154 -9.04 -30.81 -13.84
C GLN A 154 -8.33 -30.17 -15.05
N LYS A 155 -9.07 -29.67 -16.01
CA LYS A 155 -8.56 -29.09 -17.25
C LYS A 155 -8.79 -27.57 -17.36
N PHE A 156 -9.68 -27.01 -16.57
CA PHE A 156 -10.05 -25.61 -16.63
C PHE A 156 -10.09 -25.02 -15.24
N GLN A 157 -9.46 -23.86 -15.09
CA GLN A 157 -9.50 -23.02 -13.89
C GLN A 157 -9.85 -21.60 -14.34
N ALA A 158 -10.72 -20.92 -13.60
CA ALA A 158 -11.03 -19.53 -13.84
C ALA A 158 -11.34 -18.83 -12.53
N SER A 159 -10.97 -17.57 -12.44
CA SER A 159 -11.32 -16.73 -11.30
C SER A 159 -11.85 -15.38 -11.76
N LEU A 160 -12.82 -14.86 -11.01
CA LEU A 160 -13.35 -13.51 -11.15
C LEU A 160 -13.36 -12.87 -9.77
N THR A 161 -12.71 -11.73 -9.63
CA THR A 161 -12.66 -10.97 -8.38
C THR A 161 -13.07 -9.53 -8.64
N GLY A 162 -14.08 -9.04 -7.93
CA GLY A 162 -14.44 -7.64 -7.86
C GLY A 162 -13.85 -7.03 -6.57
N TYR A 163 -13.38 -5.79 -6.64
CA TYR A 163 -12.81 -5.10 -5.48
C TYR A 163 -13.13 -3.61 -5.47
N MET A 164 -13.07 -3.05 -4.26
CA MET A 164 -13.07 -1.62 -4.04
C MET A 164 -11.96 -1.23 -3.06
N ASN A 165 -11.36 -0.08 -3.28
CA ASN A 165 -10.35 0.49 -2.39
C ASN A 165 -10.60 1.99 -2.21
N TYR A 166 -10.84 2.41 -0.97
CA TYR A 166 -10.97 3.81 -0.57
C TYR A 166 -9.68 4.25 0.10
N LEU A 167 -9.03 5.27 -0.48
CA LEU A 167 -7.81 5.87 0.04
C LEU A 167 -8.13 7.19 0.73
N HIS A 168 -7.56 7.39 1.92
CA HIS A 168 -7.63 8.63 2.67
C HIS A 168 -6.22 9.17 2.89
N ASN A 169 -6.10 10.50 2.93
CA ASN A 169 -4.83 11.19 3.13
C ASN A 169 -3.75 10.75 2.11
N MET A 170 -4.14 10.48 0.86
CA MET A 170 -3.20 10.11 -0.20
C MET A 170 -2.12 11.19 -0.32
N ILE A 171 -0.85 10.78 -0.30
CA ILE A 171 0.29 11.68 -0.37
C ILE A 171 0.66 11.91 -1.83
N GLU A 172 0.61 13.16 -2.25
CA GLU A 172 0.89 13.58 -3.63
C GLU A 172 1.80 14.80 -3.65
N LEU A 173 2.61 14.91 -4.70
CA LEU A 173 3.42 16.07 -4.98
C LEU A 173 2.60 17.07 -5.80
N VAL A 174 2.16 18.16 -5.17
CA VAL A 174 1.30 19.18 -5.79
C VAL A 174 2.05 20.48 -6.01
N GLU A 175 1.67 21.21 -7.05
CA GLU A 175 2.18 22.55 -7.31
C GLU A 175 1.63 23.54 -6.29
N ILE A 176 2.49 24.39 -5.75
CA ILE A 176 2.19 25.45 -4.81
C ILE A 176 2.66 26.80 -5.35
N SER A 177 2.22 27.89 -4.72
CA SER A 177 2.72 29.22 -5.10
C SER A 177 4.20 29.35 -4.82
N VAL A 178 4.94 29.89 -5.78
CA VAL A 178 6.36 30.23 -5.65
C VAL A 178 6.52 31.35 -4.61
N THR A 179 7.39 31.12 -3.62
CA THR A 179 7.65 32.12 -2.57
C THR A 179 8.45 33.31 -3.09
N PRO A 180 8.49 34.46 -2.40
CA PRO A 180 9.33 35.61 -2.80
C PRO A 180 10.82 35.25 -2.91
N ASP A 181 11.35 34.45 -1.97
CA ASP A 181 12.75 34.02 -1.97
C ASP A 181 13.08 33.11 -3.16
N GLU A 182 12.16 32.18 -3.50
CA GLU A 182 12.27 31.33 -4.67
C GLU A 182 12.23 32.14 -5.97
N LYS A 183 11.39 33.16 -6.05
CA LYS A 183 11.35 34.09 -7.20
C LYS A 183 12.66 34.83 -7.39
N PHE A 184 13.28 35.26 -6.29
CA PHE A 184 14.61 35.88 -6.31
C PHE A 184 15.69 34.93 -6.86
N LEU A 185 15.52 33.62 -6.63
CA LEU A 185 16.39 32.56 -7.13
C LEU A 185 15.98 32.06 -8.53
N GLU A 186 15.08 32.76 -9.23
CA GLU A 186 14.59 32.42 -10.58
C GLU A 186 13.86 31.04 -10.62
N VAL A 187 13.29 30.58 -9.51
CA VAL A 187 12.48 29.38 -9.47
C VAL A 187 11.15 29.65 -10.20
N GLU A 188 10.86 28.87 -11.21
CA GLU A 188 9.63 29.00 -12.02
C GLU A 188 8.46 28.24 -11.41
N LYS A 189 8.72 27.11 -10.74
CA LYS A 189 7.70 26.23 -10.13
C LYS A 189 8.12 25.80 -8.74
N SER A 190 7.16 25.72 -7.85
CA SER A 190 7.36 25.17 -6.52
C SER A 190 6.38 24.02 -6.30
N LYS A 191 6.85 22.91 -5.73
CA LYS A 191 6.06 21.72 -5.46
C LYS A 191 6.27 21.23 -4.04
N GLN A 192 5.17 20.79 -3.40
CA GLN A 192 5.21 20.28 -2.04
C GLN A 192 4.39 18.99 -1.92
N TYR A 193 4.87 18.06 -1.10
CA TYR A 193 4.08 16.90 -0.71
C TYR A 193 2.93 17.30 0.21
N LYS A 194 1.71 16.91 -0.17
CA LYS A 194 0.48 17.17 0.62
C LYS A 194 -0.40 15.93 0.66
N ASN A 195 -1.19 15.82 1.72
CA ASN A 195 -2.26 14.83 1.75
C ASN A 195 -3.43 15.32 0.89
N LEU A 196 -3.82 14.54 -0.11
CA LEU A 196 -5.09 14.69 -0.80
C LEU A 196 -6.22 14.11 0.05
N THR A 197 -7.43 14.62 -0.12
CA THR A 197 -8.50 14.29 0.81
C THR A 197 -8.94 12.83 0.66
N LYS A 198 -9.24 12.36 -0.56
CA LYS A 198 -9.76 11.00 -0.81
C LYS A 198 -9.48 10.55 -2.24
N ALA A 199 -9.27 9.24 -2.41
CA ALA A 199 -9.34 8.57 -3.70
C ALA A 199 -10.15 7.28 -3.56
N ARG A 200 -10.77 6.82 -4.66
CA ARG A 200 -11.46 5.53 -4.70
C ARG A 200 -11.09 4.79 -5.97
N ILE A 201 -10.99 3.49 -5.86
CA ILE A 201 -10.69 2.59 -6.98
C ILE A 201 -11.72 1.47 -6.92
N TYR A 202 -12.45 1.26 -8.00
CA TYR A 202 -13.24 0.05 -8.22
C TYR A 202 -12.56 -0.76 -9.32
N GLY A 203 -12.52 -2.05 -9.15
CA GLY A 203 -11.89 -2.89 -10.16
C GLY A 203 -12.44 -4.30 -10.18
N MET A 204 -12.07 -4.99 -11.26
CA MET A 204 -12.44 -6.36 -11.51
C MET A 204 -11.28 -7.06 -12.22
N ASP A 205 -10.92 -8.23 -11.72
CA ASP A 205 -9.90 -9.08 -12.30
C ASP A 205 -10.52 -10.42 -12.71
N PHE A 206 -10.25 -10.82 -13.94
CA PHE A 206 -10.61 -12.13 -14.48
C PHE A 206 -9.35 -12.84 -14.93
N THR A 207 -9.20 -14.12 -14.56
CA THR A 207 -8.13 -14.99 -15.05
C THR A 207 -8.67 -16.35 -15.44
N PHE A 208 -8.02 -17.00 -16.38
CA PHE A 208 -8.31 -18.39 -16.71
C PHE A 208 -7.05 -19.17 -17.10
N ASN A 209 -7.08 -20.46 -16.89
CA ASN A 209 -6.10 -21.43 -17.36
C ASN A 209 -6.83 -22.67 -17.90
N TYR A 210 -6.53 -23.04 -19.13
CA TYR A 210 -7.13 -24.19 -19.79
C TYR A 210 -6.07 -25.14 -20.33
N ARG A 211 -6.12 -26.39 -19.90
CA ARG A 211 -5.19 -27.47 -20.29
C ARG A 211 -5.95 -28.58 -21.01
N PRO A 212 -6.26 -28.42 -22.30
CA PRO A 212 -7.00 -29.45 -23.07
C PRO A 212 -6.21 -30.78 -23.20
N ALA A 213 -4.88 -30.70 -23.26
CA ALA A 213 -3.97 -31.83 -23.37
C ALA A 213 -2.72 -31.64 -22.50
N LYS A 214 -1.96 -32.72 -22.22
CA LYS A 214 -0.73 -32.65 -21.42
C LYS A 214 0.33 -31.72 -22.02
N SER A 215 0.34 -31.57 -23.34
CA SER A 215 1.30 -30.75 -24.09
C SER A 215 0.83 -29.30 -24.35
N LEU A 216 -0.40 -28.95 -23.99
CA LEU A 216 -0.95 -27.64 -24.31
C LEU A 216 -1.57 -26.99 -23.05
N SER A 217 -1.13 -25.77 -22.75
CA SER A 217 -1.72 -24.90 -21.72
C SER A 217 -1.99 -23.52 -22.32
N LEU A 218 -3.22 -23.03 -22.17
CA LEU A 218 -3.65 -21.71 -22.56
C LEU A 218 -4.01 -20.94 -21.29
N ALA A 219 -3.44 -19.76 -21.11
CA ALA A 219 -3.72 -18.89 -19.97
C ALA A 219 -4.02 -17.46 -20.47
N GLY A 220 -4.91 -16.78 -19.81
CA GLY A 220 -5.22 -15.39 -20.10
C GLY A 220 -5.83 -14.69 -18.90
N GLY A 221 -5.91 -13.36 -18.96
CA GLY A 221 -6.50 -12.55 -17.94
C GLY A 221 -6.90 -11.18 -18.48
N TYR A 222 -7.84 -10.57 -17.78
CA TYR A 222 -8.31 -9.22 -18.03
C TYR A 222 -8.48 -8.50 -16.69
N SER A 223 -7.92 -7.30 -16.59
CA SER A 223 -8.05 -6.44 -15.42
C SER A 223 -8.65 -5.10 -15.83
N TYR A 224 -9.63 -4.65 -15.07
CA TYR A 224 -10.24 -3.34 -15.20
C TYR A 224 -10.16 -2.60 -13.87
N ALA A 225 -9.77 -1.33 -13.90
CA ALA A 225 -9.77 -0.45 -12.74
C ALA A 225 -10.27 0.94 -13.12
N ASP A 226 -11.15 1.51 -12.30
CA ASP A 226 -11.68 2.88 -12.39
C ASP A 226 -11.19 3.70 -11.18
N PRO A 227 -10.01 4.34 -11.26
CA PRO A 227 -9.51 5.20 -10.20
C PRO A 227 -10.13 6.60 -10.30
N LYS A 228 -10.61 7.13 -9.16
CA LYS A 228 -11.11 8.50 -9.04
C LYS A 228 -10.50 9.17 -7.82
N ALA A 229 -9.86 10.32 -8.03
CA ALA A 229 -9.27 11.13 -6.96
C ALA A 229 -10.09 12.42 -6.75
N GLN A 230 -10.31 12.79 -5.49
CA GLN A 230 -10.93 14.06 -5.11
C GLN A 230 -9.82 15.04 -4.73
N TYR A 231 -9.68 16.10 -5.50
CA TYR A 231 -8.77 17.21 -5.21
C TYR A 231 -9.48 18.28 -4.37
N PRO A 232 -8.79 18.98 -3.45
CA PRO A 232 -9.41 19.95 -2.53
C PRO A 232 -10.21 21.08 -3.20
N ASN A 233 -9.95 21.36 -4.49
CA ASN A 233 -10.59 22.45 -5.26
C ASN A 233 -11.24 21.99 -6.58
N LYS A 234 -11.34 20.70 -6.83
CA LYS A 234 -12.06 20.15 -7.99
C LYS A 234 -12.89 18.97 -7.51
N GLY A 235 -14.18 18.93 -7.90
CA GLY A 235 -15.05 17.77 -7.63
C GLY A 235 -14.42 16.45 -8.08
N ILE A 236 -15.05 15.34 -7.71
CA ILE A 236 -14.59 14.01 -8.12
C ILE A 236 -14.63 13.94 -9.66
N ASN A 237 -13.48 13.75 -10.30
CA ASN A 237 -13.36 13.46 -11.73
C ASN A 237 -13.33 11.95 -11.95
#